data_285f1d9652ba09926318d7e6fb47122e
#
_entry.id   285f1d9652ba09926318d7e6fb47122e
#
_cell.length_a   1.000
_cell.length_b   1.000
_cell.length_c   1.000
_cell.angle_alpha   90.00
_cell.angle_beta   90.00
_cell.angle_gamma   90.00
#
_symmetry.space_group_name_H-M   'P 1'
#
loop_
_entity.id
_entity.type
_entity.pdbx_description
1 polymer ?
#
loop_
_entity_poly.entity_id
_entity_poly.type
_entity_poly.pdbx_seq_one_letter_code
_entity_poly.pdbx_strand_id
1 'polypeptide(L)'
;MNNPFVTKGYAGPKYFCDRVKETKDLVKLLTNDNNMALISPRRIGKTDLIHHCFSQPEIKKHYYTFIIDIYATNSLSDFVEVFGKAILDELKPLGRKVWEGFFNTIKSIQQLISFDMNGNPVWGLGLGSSVNPSTTLDEIFNYLNVSEKPCMVAIDEFQRIVDYPNGQNVEAALRTHIQRCNNATFLFSGSKRHLMTEIFLSPSRPFYQSVITMGLDPISEEKYAEFARRLFAENGKSLDDDVVPLVYQRFDGVTAYLQRIMNVLYMNTEKGGRCTAGMIEEAIDFIINLNSEHYETLFSQMSEKQRQVFLAIAIEKRAKNISSGEFVKKYRLSSASSVVSAVRGLLDKDFITHENNTYYVYDYFFPVWLAKRGYINP
;
A
#
# COMPACT_ATOMS: atom_id res chain seq x y z
N MET A 1 4.18 -15.04 18.72
CA MET A 1 4.60 -14.94 17.31
C MET A 1 6.06 -15.37 17.23
N ASN A 2 6.43 -16.28 16.32
CA ASN A 2 7.78 -16.83 16.28
C ASN A 2 8.84 -15.82 15.79
N ASN A 3 8.47 -14.93 14.88
CA ASN A 3 9.34 -13.85 14.38
C ASN A 3 8.60 -12.51 14.53
N PRO A 4 9.17 -11.56 15.31
CA PRO A 4 8.51 -10.29 15.61
C PRO A 4 8.60 -9.25 14.47
N PHE A 5 9.48 -9.46 13.49
CA PHE A 5 9.58 -8.61 12.30
C PHE A 5 8.54 -9.06 11.28
N VAL A 6 7.37 -8.45 11.34
CA VAL A 6 6.20 -8.83 10.56
C VAL A 6 6.36 -8.39 9.12
N THR A 7 6.17 -9.32 8.18
CA THR A 7 6.24 -9.06 6.73
C THR A 7 4.87 -9.18 6.03
N LYS A 8 3.80 -9.47 6.79
CA LYS A 8 2.44 -9.73 6.28
C LYS A 8 1.41 -8.97 7.11
N GLY A 9 1.11 -7.74 6.71
CA GLY A 9 0.05 -6.94 7.30
C GLY A 9 0.27 -6.52 8.76
N TYR A 10 -0.71 -5.85 9.33
CA TYR A 10 -0.67 -5.33 10.68
C TYR A 10 -0.89 -6.43 11.74
N ALA A 11 0.04 -6.59 12.68
CA ALA A 11 -0.01 -7.62 13.72
C ALA A 11 -0.21 -7.04 15.15
N GLY A 12 -0.70 -5.82 15.24
CA GLY A 12 -0.97 -5.15 16.51
C GLY A 12 0.11 -4.15 16.93
N PRO A 13 -0.16 -3.33 17.96
CA PRO A 13 0.68 -2.19 18.33
C PRO A 13 2.08 -2.60 18.80
N LYS A 14 2.24 -3.78 19.38
CA LYS A 14 3.55 -4.28 19.82
C LYS A 14 4.57 -4.40 18.68
N TYR A 15 4.10 -4.77 17.49
CA TYR A 15 4.90 -5.04 16.30
C TYR A 15 4.85 -3.90 15.27
N PHE A 16 4.24 -2.79 15.64
CA PHE A 16 4.15 -1.57 14.84
C PHE A 16 5.22 -0.59 15.31
N CYS A 17 6.04 -0.11 14.38
CA CYS A 17 7.17 0.76 14.69
C CYS A 17 6.77 2.23 14.58
N ASP A 18 6.92 2.98 15.66
CA ASP A 18 6.76 4.44 15.70
C ASP A 18 5.39 4.94 15.17
N ARG A 19 5.37 5.99 14.35
CA ARG A 19 4.16 6.63 13.78
C ARG A 19 3.22 7.24 14.83
N VAL A 20 3.75 7.57 16.00
CA VAL A 20 2.96 8.11 17.12
C VAL A 20 2.31 9.45 16.74
N LYS A 21 3.07 10.33 16.09
CA LYS A 21 2.58 11.62 15.63
C LYS A 21 1.53 11.46 14.55
N GLU A 22 1.83 10.69 13.50
CA GLU A 22 0.91 10.45 12.39
C GLU A 22 -0.38 9.79 12.85
N THR A 23 -0.29 8.81 13.77
CA THR A 23 -1.48 8.17 14.36
C THR A 23 -2.33 9.20 15.11
N LYS A 24 -1.72 10.02 15.96
CA LYS A 24 -2.42 11.06 16.74
C LYS A 24 -3.10 12.08 15.83
N ASP A 25 -2.38 12.54 14.79
CA ASP A 25 -2.91 13.52 13.86
C ASP A 25 -4.07 12.94 13.03
N LEU A 26 -3.96 11.70 12.54
CA LEU A 26 -5.03 10.99 11.84
C LEU A 26 -6.26 10.81 12.71
N VAL A 27 -6.10 10.28 13.92
CA VAL A 27 -7.21 10.08 14.86
C VAL A 27 -7.89 11.41 15.13
N LYS A 28 -7.14 12.47 15.44
CA LYS A 28 -7.67 13.81 15.71
C LYS A 28 -8.47 14.37 14.53
N LEU A 29 -7.96 14.22 13.31
CA LEU A 29 -8.62 14.78 12.13
C LEU A 29 -9.87 13.98 11.76
N LEU A 30 -9.79 12.65 11.75
CA LEU A 30 -10.92 11.78 11.42
C LEU A 30 -12.06 11.87 12.44
N THR A 31 -11.75 12.00 13.74
CA THR A 31 -12.78 12.20 14.79
C THR A 31 -13.39 13.61 14.82
N ASN A 32 -12.88 14.53 14.02
CA ASN A 32 -13.43 15.87 13.81
C ASN A 32 -13.97 16.05 12.38
N ASP A 33 -14.49 14.98 11.81
CA ASP A 33 -15.20 14.93 10.52
C ASP A 33 -14.39 15.42 9.30
N ASN A 34 -13.05 15.31 9.37
CA ASN A 34 -12.21 15.66 8.24
C ASN A 34 -11.90 14.44 7.39
N ASN A 35 -12.25 14.50 6.12
CA ASN A 35 -11.76 13.52 5.15
C ASN A 35 -10.27 13.73 4.88
N MET A 36 -9.53 12.61 4.76
CA MET A 36 -8.08 12.62 4.67
C MET A 36 -7.58 11.86 3.44
N ALA A 37 -6.41 12.24 2.92
CA ALA A 37 -5.68 11.44 1.94
C ALA A 37 -4.23 11.22 2.35
N LEU A 38 -3.81 9.95 2.48
CA LEU A 38 -2.43 9.54 2.70
C LEU A 38 -1.73 9.35 1.35
N ILE A 39 -0.83 10.27 1.02
CA ILE A 39 -0.11 10.29 -0.26
C ILE A 39 1.38 10.07 0.00
N SER A 40 1.86 8.85 -0.20
CA SER A 40 3.28 8.54 -0.02
C SER A 40 3.69 7.33 -0.86
N PRO A 41 4.99 7.09 -1.09
CA PRO A 41 5.46 5.94 -1.84
C PRO A 41 4.92 4.61 -1.31
N ARG A 42 4.97 3.57 -2.13
CA ARG A 42 4.70 2.18 -1.69
C ARG A 42 5.71 1.74 -0.63
N ARG A 43 5.33 0.72 0.15
CA ARG A 43 6.23 0.02 1.11
C ARG A 43 6.70 0.86 2.30
N ILE A 44 6.06 2.02 2.55
CA ILE A 44 6.33 2.90 3.71
C ILE A 44 5.45 2.56 4.93
N GLY A 45 4.44 1.66 4.76
CA GLY A 45 3.56 1.23 5.84
C GLY A 45 2.25 2.01 5.96
N LYS A 46 1.68 2.54 4.85
CA LYS A 46 0.38 3.24 4.84
C LYS A 46 -0.76 2.37 5.36
N THR A 47 -0.92 1.20 4.78
CA THR A 47 -2.00 0.25 5.13
C THR A 47 -1.91 -0.17 6.59
N ASP A 48 -0.70 -0.44 7.10
CA ASP A 48 -0.49 -0.78 8.50
C ASP A 48 -0.79 0.40 9.43
N LEU A 49 -0.49 1.65 9.02
CA LEU A 49 -0.87 2.85 9.76
C LEU A 49 -2.39 3.02 9.84
N ILE A 50 -3.12 2.73 8.76
CA ILE A 50 -4.59 2.75 8.76
C ILE A 50 -5.13 1.72 9.76
N HIS A 51 -4.67 0.48 9.69
CA HIS A 51 -5.04 -0.55 10.66
C HIS A 51 -4.69 -0.17 12.09
N HIS A 52 -3.51 0.41 12.31
CA HIS A 52 -3.08 0.89 13.63
C HIS A 52 -3.99 2.01 14.15
N CYS A 53 -4.30 2.99 13.31
CA CYS A 53 -5.21 4.09 13.63
C CYS A 53 -6.60 3.56 14.00
N PHE A 54 -7.19 2.69 13.18
CA PHE A 54 -8.51 2.12 13.43
C PHE A 54 -8.53 1.14 14.62
N SER A 55 -7.37 0.63 15.03
CA SER A 55 -7.24 -0.22 16.22
C SER A 55 -7.20 0.57 17.54
N GLN A 56 -7.08 1.91 17.51
CA GLN A 56 -7.04 2.72 18.72
C GLN A 56 -8.34 2.58 19.53
N PRO A 57 -8.26 2.51 20.88
CA PRO A 57 -9.44 2.30 21.74
C PRO A 57 -10.56 3.32 21.51
N GLU A 58 -10.21 4.58 21.26
CA GLU A 58 -11.13 5.66 21.00
C GLU A 58 -11.95 5.40 19.72
N ILE A 59 -11.28 4.95 18.65
CA ILE A 59 -11.95 4.62 17.39
C ILE A 59 -12.82 3.37 17.54
N LYS A 60 -12.26 2.26 18.03
CA LYS A 60 -12.99 0.98 18.19
C LYS A 60 -14.25 1.10 19.02
N LYS A 61 -14.24 1.95 20.05
CA LYS A 61 -15.38 2.13 20.94
C LYS A 61 -16.53 2.88 20.28
N HIS A 62 -16.22 3.90 19.49
CA HIS A 62 -17.21 4.89 19.05
C HIS A 62 -17.59 4.79 17.58
N TYR A 63 -16.79 4.09 16.74
CA TYR A 63 -16.97 4.05 15.29
C TYR A 63 -17.07 2.61 14.78
N TYR A 64 -17.78 2.42 13.67
CA TYR A 64 -17.58 1.30 12.78
C TYR A 64 -16.45 1.66 11.82
N THR A 65 -15.50 0.73 11.59
CA THR A 65 -14.34 0.98 10.74
C THR A 65 -14.32 0.00 9.58
N PHE A 66 -14.16 0.50 8.37
CA PHE A 66 -14.12 -0.32 7.14
C PHE A 66 -12.87 0.01 6.35
N ILE A 67 -12.11 -1.01 5.96
CA ILE A 67 -10.92 -0.86 5.10
C ILE A 67 -11.18 -1.60 3.80
N ILE A 68 -11.10 -0.88 2.69
CA ILE A 68 -11.44 -1.34 1.36
C ILE A 68 -10.20 -1.21 0.50
N ASP A 69 -9.61 -2.32 0.07
CA ASP A 69 -8.52 -2.35 -0.90
C ASP A 69 -9.10 -2.51 -2.31
N ILE A 70 -8.95 -1.48 -3.13
CA ILE A 70 -9.44 -1.49 -4.51
C ILE A 70 -8.35 -1.79 -5.54
N TYR A 71 -7.19 -2.32 -5.12
CA TYR A 71 -6.08 -2.65 -6.03
C TYR A 71 -6.49 -3.57 -7.18
N ALA A 72 -7.29 -4.60 -6.90
CA ALA A 72 -7.71 -5.61 -7.87
C ALA A 72 -8.98 -5.22 -8.67
N THR A 73 -9.58 -4.06 -8.41
CA THR A 73 -10.81 -3.64 -9.07
C THR A 73 -10.54 -2.91 -10.40
N ASN A 74 -11.45 -3.06 -11.37
CA ASN A 74 -11.32 -2.49 -12.69
C ASN A 74 -12.58 -1.72 -13.15
N SER A 75 -13.61 -1.69 -12.32
CA SER A 75 -14.91 -1.07 -12.63
C SER A 75 -15.64 -0.60 -11.38
N LEU A 76 -16.69 0.22 -11.56
CA LEU A 76 -17.60 0.58 -10.48
C LEU A 76 -18.29 -0.66 -9.90
N SER A 77 -18.57 -1.67 -10.72
CA SER A 77 -19.16 -2.95 -10.26
C SER A 77 -18.23 -3.65 -9.26
N ASP A 78 -16.95 -3.79 -9.60
CA ASP A 78 -15.96 -4.41 -8.70
C ASP A 78 -15.80 -3.57 -7.41
N PHE A 79 -15.80 -2.25 -7.56
CA PHE A 79 -15.68 -1.33 -6.42
C PHE A 79 -16.81 -1.52 -5.41
N VAL A 80 -18.07 -1.51 -5.85
CA VAL A 80 -19.22 -1.65 -4.92
C VAL A 80 -19.29 -3.05 -4.31
N GLU A 81 -18.85 -4.07 -5.05
CA GLU A 81 -18.73 -5.44 -4.53
C GLU A 81 -17.72 -5.52 -3.37
N VAL A 82 -16.49 -5.03 -3.59
CA VAL A 82 -15.44 -5.03 -2.56
C VAL A 82 -15.87 -4.17 -1.37
N PHE A 83 -16.51 -3.03 -1.62
CA PHE A 83 -17.01 -2.15 -0.56
C PHE A 83 -18.07 -2.84 0.30
N GLY A 84 -19.12 -3.37 -0.31
CA GLY A 84 -20.19 -4.06 0.41
C GLY A 84 -19.68 -5.27 1.19
N LYS A 85 -18.75 -6.04 0.58
CA LYS A 85 -18.12 -7.18 1.24
C LYS A 85 -17.29 -6.75 2.45
N ALA A 86 -16.49 -5.69 2.34
CA ALA A 86 -15.68 -5.18 3.45
C ALA A 86 -16.56 -4.75 4.63
N ILE A 87 -17.67 -4.05 4.36
CA ILE A 87 -18.64 -3.69 5.41
C ILE A 87 -19.21 -4.96 6.07
N LEU A 88 -19.69 -5.91 5.28
CA LEU A 88 -20.30 -7.13 5.82
C LEU A 88 -19.34 -7.94 6.68
N ASP A 89 -18.09 -8.10 6.22
CA ASP A 89 -17.06 -8.88 6.93
C ASP A 89 -16.70 -8.24 8.28
N GLU A 90 -16.68 -6.91 8.37
CA GLU A 90 -16.44 -6.18 9.63
C GLU A 90 -17.65 -6.20 10.57
N LEU A 91 -18.87 -6.25 10.05
CA LEU A 91 -20.08 -6.28 10.87
C LEU A 91 -20.44 -7.66 11.41
N LYS A 92 -20.07 -8.74 10.72
CA LYS A 92 -20.36 -10.13 11.14
C LYS A 92 -19.93 -10.44 12.58
N PRO A 93 -18.69 -10.13 13.00
CA PRO A 93 -18.23 -10.42 14.37
C PRO A 93 -18.98 -9.63 15.45
N LEU A 94 -19.65 -8.53 15.07
CA LEU A 94 -20.37 -7.67 16.01
C LEU A 94 -21.77 -8.20 16.35
N GLY A 95 -22.20 -9.25 15.68
CA GLY A 95 -23.45 -9.97 15.96
C GLY A 95 -24.55 -9.73 14.94
N ARG A 96 -25.55 -10.62 14.99
CA ARG A 96 -26.63 -10.74 14.00
C ARG A 96 -27.40 -9.44 13.79
N LYS A 97 -27.79 -8.77 14.86
CA LYS A 97 -28.56 -7.52 14.79
C LYS A 97 -27.85 -6.40 14.00
N VAL A 98 -26.49 -6.36 14.09
CA VAL A 98 -25.68 -5.32 13.44
C VAL A 98 -25.61 -5.56 11.94
N TRP A 99 -25.25 -6.76 11.50
CA TRP A 99 -25.15 -7.04 10.06
C TRP A 99 -26.53 -7.14 9.37
N GLU A 100 -27.60 -7.54 10.08
CA GLU A 100 -28.97 -7.48 9.53
C GLU A 100 -29.39 -6.05 9.17
N GLY A 101 -28.96 -5.03 9.92
CA GLY A 101 -29.18 -3.63 9.58
C GLY A 101 -28.62 -3.27 8.21
N PHE A 102 -27.37 -3.71 7.93
CA PHE A 102 -26.74 -3.56 6.61
C PHE A 102 -27.50 -4.34 5.53
N PHE A 103 -27.77 -5.63 5.77
CA PHE A 103 -28.47 -6.50 4.84
C PHE A 103 -29.86 -5.95 4.43
N ASN A 104 -30.61 -5.41 5.38
CA ASN A 104 -31.93 -4.85 5.12
C ASN A 104 -31.87 -3.54 4.31
N THR A 105 -30.76 -2.84 4.35
CA THR A 105 -30.57 -1.59 3.61
C THR A 105 -30.14 -1.84 2.17
N ILE A 106 -29.31 -2.86 1.93
CA ILE A 106 -28.77 -3.18 0.58
C ILE A 106 -29.60 -4.24 -0.11
N LYS A 107 -30.64 -3.80 -0.79
CA LYS A 107 -31.59 -4.70 -1.48
C LYS A 107 -31.04 -5.24 -2.81
N SER A 108 -30.27 -4.43 -3.52
CA SER A 108 -29.75 -4.75 -4.86
C SER A 108 -28.88 -6.00 -4.89
N ILE A 109 -28.20 -6.33 -3.78
CA ILE A 109 -27.29 -7.46 -3.69
C ILE A 109 -27.77 -8.59 -2.77
N GLN A 110 -28.99 -8.50 -2.24
CA GLN A 110 -29.51 -9.56 -1.35
C GLN A 110 -29.48 -10.95 -1.98
N GLN A 111 -29.68 -11.04 -3.29
CA GLN A 111 -29.64 -12.28 -4.06
C GLN A 111 -28.23 -12.90 -4.14
N LEU A 112 -27.18 -12.13 -3.89
CA LEU A 112 -25.79 -12.56 -3.92
C LEU A 112 -25.28 -13.03 -2.56
N ILE A 113 -26.07 -12.81 -1.50
CA ILE A 113 -25.69 -13.19 -0.15
C ILE A 113 -26.39 -14.52 0.17
N SER A 114 -25.59 -15.56 0.39
CA SER A 114 -26.01 -16.84 0.95
C SER A 114 -25.75 -16.86 2.46
N PHE A 115 -26.25 -17.91 3.13
CA PHE A 115 -26.00 -18.09 4.55
C PHE A 115 -25.27 -19.42 4.77
N ASP A 116 -24.25 -19.40 5.64
CA ASP A 116 -23.57 -20.62 6.07
C ASP A 116 -24.45 -21.48 7.02
N MET A 117 -23.95 -22.64 7.42
CA MET A 117 -24.68 -23.55 8.33
C MET A 117 -24.96 -22.94 9.72
N ASN A 118 -24.25 -21.86 10.09
CA ASN A 118 -24.44 -21.12 11.33
C ASN A 118 -25.37 -19.90 11.17
N GLY A 119 -25.90 -19.68 9.95
CA GLY A 119 -26.75 -18.55 9.63
C GLY A 119 -26.00 -17.23 9.44
N ASN A 120 -24.67 -17.26 9.26
CA ASN A 120 -23.91 -16.07 8.94
C ASN A 120 -23.97 -15.77 7.45
N PRO A 121 -24.04 -14.49 7.05
CA PRO A 121 -24.07 -14.12 5.65
C PRO A 121 -22.72 -14.39 5.00
N VAL A 122 -22.77 -14.98 3.81
CA VAL A 122 -21.60 -15.24 2.96
C VAL A 122 -21.84 -14.53 1.63
N TRP A 123 -20.88 -13.66 1.27
CA TRP A 123 -20.94 -12.98 -0.01
C TRP A 123 -20.71 -13.98 -1.15
N GLY A 124 -21.63 -14.04 -2.10
CA GLY A 124 -21.46 -14.83 -3.32
C GLY A 124 -20.43 -14.24 -4.28
N LEU A 125 -20.02 -15.01 -5.26
CA LEU A 125 -19.03 -14.56 -6.26
C LEU A 125 -19.70 -13.69 -7.35
N GLY A 126 -19.25 -12.45 -7.46
CA GLY A 126 -19.56 -11.54 -8.57
C GLY A 126 -20.93 -10.87 -8.51
N LEU A 127 -20.99 -9.58 -8.78
CA LEU A 127 -22.23 -8.90 -9.12
C LEU A 127 -22.62 -9.40 -10.52
N GLY A 128 -23.64 -10.27 -10.60
CA GLY A 128 -24.16 -10.69 -11.90
C GLY A 128 -24.58 -9.49 -12.76
N SER A 129 -24.68 -9.67 -14.07
CA SER A 129 -25.06 -8.64 -15.03
C SER A 129 -26.42 -7.95 -14.76
N SER A 130 -27.18 -8.44 -13.80
CA SER A 130 -28.50 -7.93 -13.40
C SER A 130 -28.47 -6.85 -12.32
N VAL A 131 -27.33 -6.59 -11.66
CA VAL A 131 -27.21 -5.60 -10.58
C VAL A 131 -26.68 -4.29 -11.13
N ASN A 132 -27.39 -3.18 -10.85
CA ASN A 132 -26.93 -1.84 -11.21
C ASN A 132 -25.94 -1.32 -10.15
N PRO A 133 -24.65 -1.14 -10.48
CA PRO A 133 -23.65 -0.70 -9.51
C PRO A 133 -23.94 0.65 -8.88
N SER A 134 -24.58 1.57 -9.60
CA SER A 134 -24.95 2.88 -9.07
C SER A 134 -26.00 2.76 -7.98
N THR A 135 -27.01 1.90 -8.17
CA THR A 135 -28.02 1.62 -7.13
C THR A 135 -27.39 1.01 -5.89
N THR A 136 -26.46 0.07 -6.06
CA THR A 136 -25.74 -0.53 -4.93
C THR A 136 -24.91 0.51 -4.19
N LEU A 137 -24.27 1.43 -4.91
CA LEU A 137 -23.52 2.54 -4.31
C LEU A 137 -24.42 3.44 -3.47
N ASP A 138 -25.60 3.82 -4.00
CA ASP A 138 -26.62 4.61 -3.28
C ASP A 138 -27.03 3.90 -1.97
N GLU A 139 -27.27 2.59 -2.02
CA GLU A 139 -27.66 1.80 -0.85
C GLU A 139 -26.54 1.69 0.19
N ILE A 140 -25.27 1.51 -0.24
CA ILE A 140 -24.11 1.52 0.67
C ILE A 140 -24.01 2.85 1.41
N PHE A 141 -24.08 3.97 0.71
CA PHE A 141 -24.01 5.28 1.33
C PHE A 141 -25.24 5.59 2.21
N ASN A 142 -26.43 5.08 1.83
CA ASN A 142 -27.60 5.15 2.69
C ASN A 142 -27.37 4.39 4.01
N TYR A 143 -26.81 3.17 3.94
CA TYR A 143 -26.44 2.42 5.15
C TYR A 143 -25.45 3.22 6.04
N LEU A 144 -24.38 3.79 5.46
CA LEU A 144 -23.43 4.59 6.23
C LEU A 144 -24.10 5.75 6.95
N ASN A 145 -25.11 6.40 6.31
CA ASN A 145 -25.84 7.53 6.90
C ASN A 145 -26.77 7.13 8.05
N VAL A 146 -27.36 5.93 8.00
CA VAL A 146 -28.35 5.46 9.00
C VAL A 146 -27.77 4.49 10.02
N SER A 147 -26.51 4.17 9.94
CA SER A 147 -25.83 3.25 10.87
C SER A 147 -25.86 3.77 12.30
N GLU A 148 -25.98 2.85 13.26
CA GLU A 148 -26.09 3.15 14.70
C GLU A 148 -24.89 3.94 15.24
N LYS A 149 -23.71 3.64 14.74
CA LYS A 149 -22.46 4.37 15.06
C LYS A 149 -21.96 5.09 13.83
N PRO A 150 -21.30 6.23 13.99
CA PRO A 150 -20.60 6.85 12.89
C PRO A 150 -19.53 5.92 12.31
N CYS A 151 -19.26 6.06 11.03
CA CYS A 151 -18.38 5.18 10.29
C CYS A 151 -17.05 5.87 9.95
N MET A 152 -15.96 5.12 9.96
CA MET A 152 -14.68 5.51 9.33
C MET A 152 -14.38 4.54 8.19
N VAL A 153 -14.24 5.07 7.00
CA VAL A 153 -14.04 4.29 5.77
C VAL A 153 -12.69 4.62 5.19
N ALA A 154 -11.77 3.65 5.17
CA ALA A 154 -10.50 3.77 4.48
C ALA A 154 -10.59 3.08 3.12
N ILE A 155 -10.22 3.79 2.05
CA ILE A 155 -10.14 3.25 0.69
C ILE A 155 -8.67 3.24 0.29
N ASP A 156 -8.08 2.06 0.28
CA ASP A 156 -6.68 1.87 -0.09
C ASP A 156 -6.50 1.68 -1.59
N GLU A 157 -5.34 2.14 -2.11
CA GLU A 157 -4.98 2.19 -3.54
C GLU A 157 -5.98 2.98 -4.40
N PHE A 158 -6.51 4.09 -3.86
CA PHE A 158 -7.58 4.90 -4.44
C PHE A 158 -7.28 5.39 -5.86
N GLN A 159 -6.02 5.57 -6.25
CA GLN A 159 -5.65 5.93 -7.61
C GLN A 159 -6.11 4.94 -8.68
N ARG A 160 -6.50 3.70 -8.29
CA ARG A 160 -7.05 2.71 -9.24
C ARG A 160 -8.33 3.16 -9.92
N ILE A 161 -9.08 4.06 -9.31
CA ILE A 161 -10.31 4.60 -9.87
C ILE A 161 -10.10 5.33 -11.21
N VAL A 162 -8.89 5.85 -11.44
CA VAL A 162 -8.53 6.53 -12.70
C VAL A 162 -8.55 5.56 -13.89
N ASP A 163 -8.25 4.29 -13.65
CA ASP A 163 -8.19 3.24 -14.66
C ASP A 163 -9.58 2.64 -14.98
N TYR A 164 -10.64 3.05 -14.28
CA TYR A 164 -11.99 2.54 -14.53
C TYR A 164 -12.59 3.08 -15.83
N PRO A 165 -13.46 2.32 -16.51
CA PRO A 165 -14.29 2.86 -17.57
C PRO A 165 -15.08 4.08 -17.05
N ASN A 166 -14.94 5.22 -17.71
CA ASN A 166 -15.50 6.51 -17.28
C ASN A 166 -15.06 6.93 -15.84
N GLY A 167 -13.80 6.71 -15.49
CA GLY A 167 -13.26 6.94 -14.15
C GLY A 167 -13.59 8.32 -13.58
N GLN A 168 -13.56 9.41 -14.37
CA GLN A 168 -13.95 10.74 -13.91
C GLN A 168 -15.43 10.83 -13.47
N ASN A 169 -16.33 10.12 -14.16
CA ASN A 169 -17.74 10.07 -13.76
C ASN A 169 -17.89 9.29 -12.46
N VAL A 170 -17.13 8.22 -12.27
CA VAL A 170 -17.11 7.45 -11.02
C VAL A 170 -16.55 8.29 -9.88
N GLU A 171 -15.49 9.06 -10.10
CA GLU A 171 -14.98 10.03 -9.12
C GLU A 171 -16.04 11.06 -8.75
N ALA A 172 -16.73 11.65 -9.73
CA ALA A 172 -17.77 12.65 -9.48
C ALA A 172 -18.95 12.07 -8.68
N ALA A 173 -19.37 10.85 -8.99
CA ALA A 173 -20.40 10.13 -8.25
C ALA A 173 -19.98 9.89 -6.80
N LEU A 174 -18.80 9.31 -6.58
CA LEU A 174 -18.25 9.06 -5.24
C LEU A 174 -18.13 10.36 -4.43
N ARG A 175 -17.59 11.42 -5.02
CA ARG A 175 -17.50 12.71 -4.36
C ARG A 175 -18.88 13.23 -3.91
N THR A 176 -19.88 13.10 -4.78
CA THR A 176 -21.26 13.52 -4.47
C THR A 176 -21.82 12.74 -3.28
N HIS A 177 -21.64 11.43 -3.25
CA HIS A 177 -22.07 10.60 -2.12
C HIS A 177 -21.35 10.95 -0.83
N ILE A 178 -20.02 11.10 -0.88
CA ILE A 178 -19.19 11.44 0.28
C ILE A 178 -19.59 12.78 0.87
N GLN A 179 -19.85 13.80 0.03
CA GLN A 179 -20.31 15.11 0.50
C GLN A 179 -21.68 15.10 1.16
N ARG A 180 -22.54 14.16 0.80
CA ARG A 180 -23.89 14.01 1.38
C ARG A 180 -23.91 13.05 2.57
N CYS A 181 -22.80 12.36 2.82
CA CYS A 181 -22.71 11.40 3.91
C CYS A 181 -22.29 12.12 5.20
N ASN A 182 -23.24 12.30 6.12
CA ASN A 182 -23.03 13.04 7.37
C ASN A 182 -22.62 12.15 8.55
N ASN A 183 -22.65 10.83 8.37
CA ASN A 183 -22.35 9.86 9.44
C ASN A 183 -21.13 8.98 9.10
N ALA A 184 -20.30 9.41 8.14
CA ALA A 184 -19.05 8.71 7.83
C ALA A 184 -17.94 9.68 7.43
N THR A 185 -16.71 9.38 7.89
CA THR A 185 -15.48 10.08 7.53
C THR A 185 -14.60 9.16 6.67
N PHE A 186 -13.96 9.73 5.66
CA PHE A 186 -13.22 8.96 4.66
C PHE A 186 -11.73 9.21 4.72
N LEU A 187 -10.95 8.12 4.63
CA LEU A 187 -9.50 8.13 4.54
C LEU A 187 -9.08 7.45 3.24
N PHE A 188 -8.57 8.21 2.30
CA PHE A 188 -8.03 7.69 1.05
C PHE A 188 -6.55 7.41 1.20
N SER A 189 -6.09 6.30 0.64
CA SER A 189 -4.68 5.96 0.63
C SER A 189 -4.26 5.56 -0.79
N GLY A 190 -3.06 5.94 -1.18
CA GLY A 190 -2.55 5.59 -2.49
C GLY A 190 -1.04 5.69 -2.59
N SER A 191 -0.49 4.87 -3.48
CA SER A 191 0.95 4.68 -3.64
C SER A 191 1.52 5.38 -4.88
N LYS A 192 0.71 5.68 -5.89
CA LYS A 192 1.11 6.45 -7.07
C LYS A 192 0.91 7.95 -6.79
N ARG A 193 1.94 8.58 -6.19
CA ARG A 193 1.87 9.99 -5.73
C ARG A 193 1.33 10.94 -6.79
N HIS A 194 1.80 10.84 -8.04
CA HIS A 194 1.35 11.73 -9.11
C HIS A 194 -0.15 11.62 -9.39
N LEU A 195 -0.72 10.40 -9.40
CA LEU A 195 -2.16 10.19 -9.59
C LEU A 195 -2.96 10.69 -8.39
N MET A 196 -2.52 10.41 -7.16
CA MET A 196 -3.18 10.91 -5.96
C MET A 196 -3.14 12.44 -5.89
N THR A 197 -1.99 13.06 -6.25
CA THR A 197 -1.86 14.52 -6.36
C THR A 197 -2.81 15.07 -7.43
N GLU A 198 -2.91 14.42 -8.57
CA GLU A 198 -3.86 14.80 -9.62
C GLU A 198 -5.31 14.74 -9.12
N ILE A 199 -5.72 13.63 -8.49
CA ILE A 199 -7.10 13.45 -7.99
C ILE A 199 -7.49 14.54 -6.98
N PHE A 200 -6.63 14.82 -5.99
CA PHE A 200 -7.00 15.66 -4.83
C PHE A 200 -6.54 17.12 -4.93
N LEU A 201 -5.51 17.43 -5.73
CA LEU A 201 -4.90 18.74 -5.79
C LEU A 201 -5.02 19.43 -7.17
N SER A 202 -5.53 18.74 -8.20
CA SER A 202 -5.75 19.36 -9.50
C SER A 202 -7.14 20.02 -9.57
N PRO A 203 -7.23 21.32 -9.97
CA PRO A 203 -8.51 22.02 -10.09
C PRO A 203 -9.50 21.39 -11.07
N SER A 204 -9.01 20.59 -12.03
CA SER A 204 -9.82 19.92 -13.03
C SER A 204 -10.49 18.63 -12.56
N ARG A 205 -10.19 18.17 -11.33
CA ARG A 205 -10.67 16.87 -10.81
C ARG A 205 -11.83 17.04 -9.81
N PRO A 206 -12.77 16.09 -9.77
CA PRO A 206 -13.90 16.15 -8.86
C PRO A 206 -13.54 16.29 -7.37
N PHE A 207 -12.48 15.60 -6.91
CA PHE A 207 -12.04 15.63 -5.51
C PHE A 207 -11.14 16.83 -5.14
N TYR A 208 -10.97 17.81 -6.04
CA TYR A 208 -10.15 18.99 -5.75
C TYR A 208 -10.53 19.64 -4.41
N GLN A 209 -9.55 19.81 -3.52
CA GLN A 209 -9.70 20.41 -2.18
C GLN A 209 -10.80 19.79 -1.29
N SER A 210 -11.11 18.50 -1.47
CA SER A 210 -12.14 17.81 -0.69
C SER A 210 -11.59 17.06 0.52
N VAL A 211 -10.27 17.01 0.71
CA VAL A 211 -9.57 16.27 1.76
C VAL A 211 -8.38 17.05 2.31
N ILE A 212 -7.98 16.72 3.54
CA ILE A 212 -6.67 17.14 4.08
C ILE A 212 -5.64 16.09 3.66
N THR A 213 -4.56 16.51 3.00
CA THR A 213 -3.51 15.60 2.55
C THR A 213 -2.43 15.42 3.61
N MET A 214 -1.96 14.19 3.81
CA MET A 214 -0.84 13.84 4.67
C MET A 214 0.16 12.98 3.90
N GLY A 215 1.44 13.33 3.95
CA GLY A 215 2.56 12.51 3.48
C GLY A 215 3.10 11.63 4.60
N LEU A 216 3.76 10.53 4.24
CA LEU A 216 4.55 9.74 5.18
C LEU A 216 6.00 9.73 4.69
N ASP A 217 6.90 10.11 5.56
CA ASP A 217 8.34 9.94 5.37
C ASP A 217 8.80 8.57 5.90
N PRO A 218 9.99 8.09 5.55
CA PRO A 218 10.59 6.93 6.21
C PRO A 218 10.60 7.11 7.74
N ILE A 219 10.42 6.01 8.48
CA ILE A 219 10.62 6.00 9.93
C ILE A 219 12.08 6.37 10.19
N SER A 220 12.38 7.23 11.16
CA SER A 220 13.77 7.61 11.44
C SER A 220 14.63 6.40 11.80
N GLU A 221 15.90 6.43 11.40
CA GLU A 221 16.86 5.36 11.68
C GLU A 221 16.92 5.04 13.18
N GLU A 222 16.96 6.07 14.02
CA GLU A 222 17.02 5.94 15.48
C GLU A 222 15.80 5.18 16.04
N LYS A 223 14.58 5.58 15.62
CA LYS A 223 13.34 4.94 16.05
C LYS A 223 13.25 3.49 15.59
N TYR A 224 13.68 3.25 14.35
CA TYR A 224 13.70 1.89 13.85
C TYR A 224 14.76 1.03 14.58
N ALA A 225 15.92 1.58 14.93
CA ALA A 225 16.95 0.89 15.69
C ALA A 225 16.49 0.57 17.15
N GLU A 226 15.84 1.51 17.82
CA GLU A 226 15.21 1.28 19.13
C GLU A 226 14.20 0.12 19.07
N PHE A 227 13.32 0.15 18.06
CA PHE A 227 12.33 -0.90 17.83
C PHE A 227 12.97 -2.26 17.58
N ALA A 228 13.97 -2.34 16.71
CA ALA A 228 14.67 -3.58 16.38
C ALA A 228 15.40 -4.17 17.59
N ARG A 229 16.17 -3.34 18.33
CA ARG A 229 16.87 -3.78 19.55
C ARG A 229 15.90 -4.32 20.61
N ARG A 230 14.77 -3.65 20.81
CA ARG A 230 13.74 -4.12 21.74
C ARG A 230 13.22 -5.50 21.34
N LEU A 231 12.89 -5.72 20.08
CA LEU A 231 12.36 -7.00 19.60
C LEU A 231 13.37 -8.15 19.72
N PHE A 232 14.65 -7.89 19.48
CA PHE A 232 15.71 -8.88 19.71
C PHE A 232 15.84 -9.20 21.19
N ALA A 233 15.95 -8.19 22.06
CA ALA A 233 16.16 -8.35 23.50
C ALA A 233 14.98 -9.08 24.18
N GLU A 234 13.73 -8.76 23.82
CA GLU A 234 12.53 -9.43 24.36
C GLU A 234 12.53 -10.95 24.11
N ASN A 235 13.29 -11.41 23.11
CA ASN A 235 13.39 -12.83 22.75
C ASN A 235 14.75 -13.44 23.09
N GLY A 236 15.54 -12.77 23.93
CA GLY A 236 16.83 -13.26 24.42
C GLY A 236 17.91 -13.32 23.34
N LYS A 237 17.87 -12.41 22.37
CA LYS A 237 18.88 -12.21 21.31
C LYS A 237 19.48 -10.81 21.45
N SER A 238 20.67 -10.61 20.93
CA SER A 238 21.31 -9.29 20.87
C SER A 238 21.48 -8.81 19.44
N LEU A 239 21.50 -7.51 19.24
CA LEU A 239 21.64 -6.85 17.96
C LEU A 239 22.73 -5.79 18.07
N ASP A 240 23.74 -5.86 17.20
CA ASP A 240 24.82 -4.87 17.15
C ASP A 240 24.30 -3.51 16.66
N ASP A 241 24.90 -2.45 17.17
CA ASP A 241 24.43 -1.09 16.90
C ASP A 241 24.59 -0.63 15.46
N ASP A 242 25.51 -1.23 14.71
CA ASP A 242 25.79 -0.93 13.31
C ASP A 242 24.88 -1.66 12.31
N VAL A 243 24.19 -2.73 12.72
CA VAL A 243 23.33 -3.53 11.82
C VAL A 243 22.19 -2.70 11.24
N VAL A 244 21.43 -2.01 12.09
CA VAL A 244 20.28 -1.21 11.60
C VAL A 244 20.72 -0.05 10.72
N PRO A 245 21.72 0.77 11.08
CA PRO A 245 22.23 1.81 10.19
C PRO A 245 22.65 1.30 8.81
N LEU A 246 23.37 0.19 8.74
CA LEU A 246 23.79 -0.40 7.46
C LEU A 246 22.61 -0.85 6.60
N VAL A 247 21.63 -1.54 7.20
CA VAL A 247 20.41 -1.96 6.50
C VAL A 247 19.58 -0.74 6.09
N TYR A 248 19.47 0.27 6.96
CA TYR A 248 18.71 1.48 6.70
C TYR A 248 19.28 2.26 5.51
N GLN A 249 20.58 2.48 5.47
CA GLN A 249 21.28 3.16 4.36
C GLN A 249 21.17 2.36 3.06
N ARG A 250 21.28 1.03 3.13
CA ARG A 250 21.21 0.16 1.94
C ARG A 250 19.85 0.23 1.24
N PHE A 251 18.76 0.43 1.99
CA PHE A 251 17.38 0.39 1.49
C PHE A 251 16.64 1.73 1.67
N ASP A 252 17.36 2.85 1.81
CA ASP A 252 16.81 4.22 1.91
C ASP A 252 15.70 4.36 2.98
N GLY A 253 15.76 3.59 4.07
CA GLY A 253 14.77 3.61 5.13
C GLY A 253 13.38 3.07 4.74
N VAL A 254 13.23 2.43 3.59
CA VAL A 254 11.94 1.89 3.13
C VAL A 254 11.50 0.73 4.00
N THR A 255 10.49 0.95 4.82
CA THR A 255 10.06 0.08 5.92
C THR A 255 9.90 -1.39 5.55
N ALA A 256 9.29 -1.70 4.40
CA ALA A 256 9.07 -3.09 3.99
C ALA A 256 10.38 -3.85 3.72
N TYR A 257 11.41 -3.18 3.20
CA TYR A 257 12.72 -3.80 2.99
C TYR A 257 13.45 -3.99 4.31
N LEU A 258 13.40 -2.98 5.20
CA LEU A 258 13.96 -3.09 6.55
C LEU A 258 13.34 -4.29 7.28
N GLN A 259 12.01 -4.39 7.30
CA GLN A 259 11.30 -5.52 7.93
C GLN A 259 11.71 -6.86 7.33
N ARG A 260 11.85 -6.94 6.02
CA ARG A 260 12.20 -8.18 5.33
C ARG A 260 13.63 -8.65 5.67
N ILE A 261 14.60 -7.74 5.69
CA ILE A 261 15.97 -8.06 6.08
C ILE A 261 16.04 -8.40 7.56
N MET A 262 15.45 -7.58 8.44
CA MET A 262 15.46 -7.84 9.88
C MET A 262 14.73 -9.13 10.26
N ASN A 263 13.71 -9.54 9.49
CA ASN A 263 13.05 -10.83 9.65
C ASN A 263 14.02 -12.00 9.42
N VAL A 264 14.83 -11.94 8.35
CA VAL A 264 15.83 -12.98 8.04
C VAL A 264 16.96 -12.96 9.05
N LEU A 265 17.49 -11.78 9.40
CA LEU A 265 18.52 -11.63 10.42
C LEU A 265 18.08 -12.20 11.77
N TYR A 266 16.85 -11.89 12.19
CA TYR A 266 16.28 -12.44 13.41
C TYR A 266 16.11 -13.97 13.34
N MET A 267 15.67 -14.51 12.21
CA MET A 267 15.53 -15.94 11.97
C MET A 267 16.88 -16.68 12.09
N ASN A 268 17.93 -16.08 11.55
CA ASN A 268 19.29 -16.67 11.52
C ASN A 268 20.07 -16.45 12.83
N THR A 269 19.58 -15.61 13.75
CA THR A 269 20.21 -15.42 15.05
C THR A 269 19.61 -16.42 16.06
N GLU A 270 20.43 -17.26 16.68
CA GLU A 270 19.97 -18.20 17.70
C GLU A 270 19.60 -17.49 19.01
N LYS A 271 18.82 -18.17 19.87
CA LYS A 271 18.52 -17.66 21.21
C LYS A 271 19.81 -17.57 22.02
N GLY A 272 20.06 -16.44 22.66
CA GLY A 272 21.33 -16.13 23.32
C GLY A 272 22.43 -15.65 22.37
N GLY A 273 22.17 -15.72 21.04
CA GLY A 273 23.11 -15.28 20.02
C GLY A 273 23.09 -13.78 19.76
N ARG A 274 24.05 -13.36 18.94
CA ARG A 274 24.29 -11.98 18.56
C ARG A 274 24.17 -11.80 17.05
N CYS A 275 23.32 -10.89 16.62
CA CYS A 275 23.21 -10.47 15.23
C CYS A 275 24.27 -9.41 14.93
N THR A 276 25.11 -9.65 13.95
CA THR A 276 26.22 -8.78 13.55
C THR A 276 26.07 -8.27 12.12
N ALA A 277 26.78 -7.20 11.77
CA ALA A 277 26.80 -6.64 10.42
C ALA A 277 27.23 -7.66 9.35
N GLY A 278 28.14 -8.61 9.69
CA GLY A 278 28.55 -9.67 8.77
C GLY A 278 27.44 -10.57 8.27
N MET A 279 26.29 -10.64 8.98
CA MET A 279 25.13 -11.45 8.57
C MET A 279 24.24 -10.76 7.52
N ILE A 280 24.45 -9.48 7.24
CA ILE A 280 23.55 -8.69 6.35
C ILE A 280 23.61 -9.21 4.91
N GLU A 281 24.81 -9.43 4.37
CA GLU A 281 24.95 -9.91 2.99
C GLU A 281 24.37 -11.31 2.81
N GLU A 282 24.55 -12.20 3.78
CA GLU A 282 23.92 -13.54 3.77
C GLU A 282 22.39 -13.46 3.78
N ALA A 283 21.82 -12.53 4.56
CA ALA A 283 20.36 -12.30 4.59
C ALA A 283 19.84 -11.75 3.26
N ILE A 284 20.56 -10.83 2.62
CA ILE A 284 20.25 -10.31 1.29
C ILE A 284 20.32 -11.44 0.27
N ASP A 285 21.37 -12.24 0.31
CA ASP A 285 21.60 -13.38 -0.58
C ASP A 285 20.47 -14.41 -0.48
N PHE A 286 20.08 -14.73 0.74
CA PHE A 286 18.97 -15.64 0.98
C PHE A 286 17.67 -15.13 0.30
N ILE A 287 17.32 -13.84 0.47
CA ILE A 287 16.12 -13.26 -0.14
C ILE A 287 16.22 -13.25 -1.67
N ILE A 288 17.37 -12.91 -2.22
CA ILE A 288 17.60 -12.87 -3.68
C ILE A 288 17.50 -14.24 -4.29
N ASN A 289 18.09 -15.25 -3.66
CA ASN A 289 18.07 -16.61 -4.15
C ASN A 289 16.63 -17.17 -4.17
N LEU A 290 15.84 -16.91 -3.15
CA LEU A 290 14.42 -17.30 -3.11
C LEU A 290 13.58 -16.67 -4.23
N ASN A 291 13.97 -15.49 -4.73
CA ASN A 291 13.24 -14.77 -5.76
C ASN A 291 13.94 -14.78 -7.13
N SER A 292 15.02 -15.55 -7.31
CA SER A 292 15.85 -15.48 -8.51
C SER A 292 15.10 -15.84 -9.79
N GLU A 293 14.29 -16.90 -9.78
CA GLU A 293 13.46 -17.29 -10.93
C GLU A 293 12.42 -16.22 -11.28
N HIS A 294 11.86 -15.56 -10.28
CA HIS A 294 10.92 -14.46 -10.47
C HIS A 294 11.61 -13.28 -11.16
N TYR A 295 12.80 -12.87 -10.69
CA TYR A 295 13.56 -11.78 -11.32
C TYR A 295 14.00 -12.13 -12.75
N GLU A 296 14.38 -13.37 -13.01
CA GLU A 296 14.73 -13.84 -14.34
C GLU A 296 13.52 -13.76 -15.30
N THR A 297 12.35 -14.19 -14.84
CA THR A 297 11.08 -14.06 -15.57
C THR A 297 10.76 -12.61 -15.88
N LEU A 298 10.80 -11.73 -14.88
CA LEU A 298 10.54 -10.29 -15.06
C LEU A 298 11.51 -9.65 -16.05
N PHE A 299 12.80 -9.97 -15.93
CA PHE A 299 13.84 -9.44 -16.82
C PHE A 299 13.68 -9.93 -18.26
N SER A 300 13.26 -11.18 -18.46
CA SER A 300 13.01 -11.76 -19.78
C SER A 300 11.80 -11.15 -20.48
N GLN A 301 10.80 -10.68 -19.73
CA GLN A 301 9.59 -10.00 -20.27
C GLN A 301 9.86 -8.59 -20.77
N MET A 302 11.01 -8.01 -20.48
CA MET A 302 11.40 -6.70 -21.00
C MET A 302 11.88 -6.83 -22.44
N SER A 303 11.45 -5.92 -23.32
CA SER A 303 12.08 -5.79 -24.63
C SER A 303 13.55 -5.41 -24.51
N GLU A 304 14.35 -5.63 -25.55
CA GLU A 304 15.78 -5.29 -25.54
C GLU A 304 16.02 -3.81 -25.16
N LYS A 305 15.24 -2.89 -25.74
CA LYS A 305 15.34 -1.46 -25.42
C LYS A 305 14.96 -1.16 -23.98
N GLN A 306 13.94 -1.84 -23.44
CA GLN A 306 13.58 -1.70 -22.03
C GLN A 306 14.68 -2.23 -21.12
N ARG A 307 15.28 -3.38 -21.41
CA ARG A 307 16.41 -3.93 -20.65
C ARG A 307 17.60 -2.98 -20.61
N GLN A 308 18.00 -2.42 -21.75
CA GLN A 308 19.10 -1.47 -21.82
C GLN A 308 18.84 -0.24 -20.94
N VAL A 309 17.66 0.36 -21.01
CA VAL A 309 17.28 1.52 -20.17
C VAL A 309 17.16 1.13 -18.70
N PHE A 310 16.60 -0.04 -18.40
CA PHE A 310 16.48 -0.56 -17.03
C PHE A 310 17.85 -0.77 -16.38
N LEU A 311 18.80 -1.38 -17.09
CA LEU A 311 20.17 -1.56 -16.61
C LEU A 311 20.86 -0.21 -16.38
N ALA A 312 20.70 0.76 -17.28
CA ALA A 312 21.28 2.09 -17.13
C ALA A 312 20.74 2.78 -15.86
N ILE A 313 19.43 2.70 -15.61
CA ILE A 313 18.82 3.25 -14.39
C ILE A 313 19.30 2.49 -13.13
N ALA A 314 19.43 1.16 -13.20
CA ALA A 314 19.93 0.34 -12.10
C ALA A 314 21.38 0.68 -11.70
N ILE A 315 22.24 0.95 -12.67
CA ILE A 315 23.64 1.39 -12.45
C ILE A 315 23.69 2.76 -11.78
N GLU A 316 22.89 3.71 -12.24
CA GLU A 316 22.84 5.07 -11.66
C GLU A 316 22.22 5.09 -10.27
N LYS A 317 21.47 4.06 -9.86
CA LYS A 317 20.63 3.99 -8.64
C LYS A 317 19.57 5.10 -8.61
N ARG A 318 19.95 6.34 -8.93
CA ARG A 318 19.08 7.53 -9.02
C ARG A 318 19.39 8.30 -10.31
N ALA A 319 18.78 7.87 -11.42
CA ALA A 319 19.03 8.41 -12.75
C ALA A 319 18.25 9.70 -13.00
N LYS A 320 18.94 10.74 -13.44
CA LYS A 320 18.33 12.01 -13.85
C LYS A 320 18.59 12.26 -15.34
N ASN A 321 17.76 13.09 -15.97
CA ASN A 321 17.93 13.50 -17.36
C ASN A 321 18.13 12.33 -18.32
N ILE A 322 17.41 11.22 -18.09
CA ILE A 322 17.59 9.94 -18.79
C ILE A 322 17.40 10.00 -20.32
N SER A 323 16.75 11.03 -20.85
CA SER A 323 16.60 11.29 -22.29
C SER A 323 17.63 12.25 -22.85
N SER A 324 18.59 12.74 -22.06
CA SER A 324 19.65 13.63 -22.53
C SER A 324 20.61 12.91 -23.47
N GLY A 325 21.20 13.65 -24.42
CA GLY A 325 22.22 13.12 -25.32
C GLY A 325 23.42 12.54 -24.56
N GLU A 326 23.77 13.09 -23.42
CA GLU A 326 24.85 12.60 -22.54
C GLU A 326 24.50 11.21 -21.98
N PHE A 327 23.31 11.03 -21.40
CA PHE A 327 22.84 9.75 -20.86
C PHE A 327 22.74 8.69 -21.95
N VAL A 328 22.13 9.05 -23.09
CA VAL A 328 22.00 8.17 -24.28
C VAL A 328 23.37 7.68 -24.75
N LYS A 329 24.36 8.59 -24.86
CA LYS A 329 25.74 8.25 -25.26
C LYS A 329 26.46 7.42 -24.21
N LYS A 330 26.35 7.77 -22.92
CA LYS A 330 26.99 7.07 -21.78
C LYS A 330 26.62 5.60 -21.78
N TYR A 331 25.33 5.29 -21.94
CA TYR A 331 24.80 3.92 -21.90
C TYR A 331 24.59 3.28 -23.27
N ARG A 332 25.07 3.93 -24.37
CA ARG A 332 24.97 3.44 -25.74
C ARG A 332 23.52 3.07 -26.13
N LEU A 333 22.57 3.90 -25.70
CA LEU A 333 21.16 3.73 -26.01
C LEU A 333 20.86 4.20 -27.42
N SER A 334 19.75 3.73 -28.02
CA SER A 334 19.45 3.99 -29.45
C SER A 334 19.19 5.47 -29.75
N SER A 335 18.30 6.13 -28.97
CA SER A 335 17.93 7.54 -29.13
C SER A 335 17.11 8.04 -27.94
N ALA A 336 17.02 9.36 -27.76
CA ALA A 336 16.18 9.97 -26.73
C ALA A 336 14.70 9.54 -26.83
N SER A 337 14.14 9.48 -28.02
CA SER A 337 12.75 9.04 -28.22
C SER A 337 12.54 7.56 -27.87
N SER A 338 13.52 6.70 -28.17
CA SER A 338 13.50 5.30 -27.80
C SER A 338 13.56 5.12 -26.26
N VAL A 339 14.36 5.95 -25.57
CA VAL A 339 14.43 5.96 -24.10
C VAL A 339 13.08 6.36 -23.49
N VAL A 340 12.45 7.43 -23.97
CA VAL A 340 11.13 7.88 -23.49
C VAL A 340 10.08 6.77 -23.65
N SER A 341 10.05 6.10 -24.80
CA SER A 341 9.12 4.98 -25.04
C SER A 341 9.39 3.78 -24.12
N ALA A 342 10.66 3.41 -23.93
CA ALA A 342 11.06 2.32 -23.03
C ALA A 342 10.70 2.64 -21.57
N VAL A 343 10.98 3.84 -21.11
CA VAL A 343 10.65 4.34 -19.76
C VAL A 343 9.16 4.27 -19.50
N ARG A 344 8.34 4.70 -20.46
CA ARG A 344 6.87 4.60 -20.32
C ARG A 344 6.44 3.16 -20.03
N GLY A 345 6.90 2.21 -20.85
CA GLY A 345 6.55 0.80 -20.64
C GLY A 345 7.14 0.18 -19.36
N LEU A 346 8.29 0.69 -18.86
CA LEU A 346 8.85 0.27 -17.59
C LEU A 346 8.05 0.84 -16.38
N LEU A 347 7.55 2.09 -16.51
CA LEU A 347 6.69 2.71 -15.50
C LEU A 347 5.31 2.04 -15.45
N ASP A 348 4.72 1.75 -16.62
CA ASP A 348 3.41 1.10 -16.73
C ASP A 348 3.39 -0.28 -16.05
N LYS A 349 4.54 -0.97 -16.07
CA LYS A 349 4.74 -2.29 -15.45
C LYS A 349 5.34 -2.24 -14.04
N ASP A 350 5.48 -1.06 -13.45
CA ASP A 350 6.10 -0.85 -12.13
C ASP A 350 7.54 -1.43 -12.01
N PHE A 351 8.32 -1.53 -13.10
CA PHE A 351 9.74 -1.92 -13.03
C PHE A 351 10.62 -0.80 -12.49
N ILE A 352 10.27 0.43 -12.85
CA ILE A 352 10.90 1.64 -12.34
C ILE A 352 9.84 2.57 -11.77
N THR A 353 10.28 3.49 -10.96
CA THR A 353 9.47 4.61 -10.50
C THR A 353 10.25 5.91 -10.62
N HIS A 354 9.58 7.05 -10.46
CA HIS A 354 10.23 8.34 -10.49
C HIS A 354 9.65 9.29 -9.46
N GLU A 355 10.52 10.15 -8.96
CA GLU A 355 10.16 11.25 -8.08
C GLU A 355 11.03 12.46 -8.45
N ASN A 356 10.43 13.64 -8.62
CA ASN A 356 11.15 14.87 -8.96
C ASN A 356 12.15 14.71 -10.11
N ASN A 357 11.72 14.10 -11.22
CA ASN A 357 12.56 13.79 -12.38
C ASN A 357 13.75 12.85 -12.13
N THR A 358 13.75 12.15 -11.00
CA THR A 358 14.75 11.12 -10.68
C THR A 358 14.14 9.75 -10.80
N TYR A 359 14.67 8.92 -11.68
CA TYR A 359 14.20 7.55 -11.94
C TYR A 359 15.04 6.55 -11.18
N TYR A 360 14.41 5.51 -10.63
CA TYR A 360 15.08 4.41 -9.92
C TYR A 360 14.30 3.10 -10.06
N VAL A 361 15.00 2.00 -9.89
CA VAL A 361 14.38 0.67 -9.94
C VAL A 361 13.43 0.52 -8.77
N TYR A 362 12.21 0.07 -9.06
CA TYR A 362 11.15 0.01 -8.05
C TYR A 362 11.41 -1.01 -6.94
N ASP A 363 12.00 -2.17 -7.27
CA ASP A 363 12.39 -3.19 -6.29
C ASP A 363 13.89 -3.09 -6.00
N TYR A 364 14.26 -2.74 -4.76
CA TYR A 364 15.65 -2.56 -4.32
C TYR A 364 16.48 -3.85 -4.36
N PHE A 365 15.86 -5.02 -4.34
CA PHE A 365 16.58 -6.28 -4.51
C PHE A 365 16.91 -6.59 -5.97
N PHE A 366 16.15 -6.06 -6.92
CA PHE A 366 16.38 -6.35 -8.34
C PHE A 366 17.76 -5.89 -8.83
N PRO A 367 18.24 -4.65 -8.54
CA PRO A 367 19.61 -4.24 -8.88
C PRO A 367 20.68 -5.14 -8.25
N VAL A 368 20.46 -5.61 -7.02
CA VAL A 368 21.40 -6.53 -6.36
C VAL A 368 21.42 -7.88 -7.05
N TRP A 369 20.27 -8.40 -7.47
CA TRP A 369 20.20 -9.61 -8.30
C TRP A 369 20.91 -9.42 -9.65
N LEU A 370 20.73 -8.28 -10.33
CA LEU A 370 21.41 -7.97 -11.58
C LEU A 370 22.94 -7.98 -11.42
N ALA A 371 23.44 -7.37 -10.35
CA ALA A 371 24.88 -7.37 -10.05
C ALA A 371 25.42 -8.79 -9.81
N LYS A 372 24.72 -9.61 -9.05
CA LYS A 372 25.10 -11.00 -8.78
C LYS A 372 25.09 -11.89 -10.02
N ARG A 373 24.21 -11.60 -10.98
CA ARG A 373 24.16 -12.30 -12.28
C ARG A 373 25.13 -11.73 -13.31
N GLY A 374 25.90 -10.68 -12.97
CA GLY A 374 26.90 -10.07 -13.86
C GLY A 374 26.29 -9.17 -14.94
N TYR A 375 25.02 -8.79 -14.83
CA TYR A 375 24.40 -7.84 -15.76
C TYR A 375 24.84 -6.39 -15.55
N ILE A 376 25.22 -6.04 -14.32
CA ILE A 376 25.77 -4.74 -13.95
C ILE A 376 26.96 -4.95 -12.99
N ASN A 377 27.89 -4.00 -12.99
CA ASN A 377 28.94 -3.96 -11.98
C ASN A 377 28.35 -3.36 -10.68
N PRO A 378 28.70 -3.91 -9.50
CA PRO A 378 28.15 -3.46 -8.21
C PRO A 378 28.54 -2.02 -7.84
#